data_fe05cb7eb852e6fcf61eeb622ba5ce92
#
_entry.id   fe05cb7eb852e6fcf61eeb622ba5ce92
#
_cell.length_a   1.000
_cell.length_b   1.000
_cell.length_c   1.000
_cell.angle_alpha   90.00
_cell.angle_beta   90.00
_cell.angle_gamma   90.00
#
_symmetry.space_group_name_H-M   'P 1'
#
loop_
_entity.id
_entity.type
_entity.pdbx_description
1 polymer ?
#
loop_
_entity_poly.entity_id
_entity_poly.type
_entity_poly.pdbx_seq_one_letter_code
_entity_poly.pdbx_strand_id
1 'polypeptide(L)'
;MQRRQPPGGKAEPRARRVTRQRQAGEATRRETRRLLLAAARAEFAERGYAAATVIRIAERAGLSVQTLYSNWGSKRNLLRALMESAVTGDDEVLPAAGQPPAILTATLGPRDAKDPRRLLAHLSHQYRLLAERAAVGWQTYRDGAAIDPANAADWQQLSDTRRQAFQAMFARLTASALRPGLTYAAAADTAWAIASPDTHHQLVLQAGYSYNQLEDWVRTTLSAALFPDTQRPVNTEPADPGQAGRGRC
;
A
#
# COMPACT_ATOMS: atom_id res chain seq x y z
N MET A 1 -17.30 2.83 -73.71
CA MET A 1 -16.30 2.25 -72.76
C MET A 1 -15.98 3.32 -71.71
N GLN A 2 -16.76 3.37 -70.63
CA GLN A 2 -16.53 4.34 -69.53
C GLN A 2 -15.58 3.69 -68.48
N ARG A 3 -14.41 4.27 -68.32
CA ARG A 3 -13.46 3.92 -67.23
C ARG A 3 -14.02 4.37 -65.90
N ARG A 4 -14.35 3.47 -65.01
CA ARG A 4 -14.66 3.76 -63.59
C ARG A 4 -13.38 4.16 -62.89
N GLN A 5 -13.31 5.37 -62.37
CA GLN A 5 -12.29 5.80 -61.40
C GLN A 5 -12.51 5.09 -60.07
N PRO A 6 -11.42 4.63 -59.36
CA PRO A 6 -11.56 4.08 -58.01
C PRO A 6 -11.87 5.20 -57.04
N PRO A 7 -12.64 4.89 -55.95
CA PRO A 7 -12.97 5.90 -54.94
C PRO A 7 -11.69 6.36 -54.21
N GLY A 8 -11.44 7.67 -54.27
CA GLY A 8 -10.36 8.33 -53.57
C GLY A 8 -10.47 8.12 -52.05
N GLY A 9 -9.55 7.39 -51.47
CA GLY A 9 -9.41 7.25 -50.04
C GLY A 9 -9.19 8.64 -49.41
N LYS A 10 -10.11 9.12 -48.58
CA LYS A 10 -9.97 10.37 -47.84
C LYS A 10 -8.73 10.27 -46.93
N ALA A 11 -7.69 11.02 -47.24
CA ALA A 11 -6.49 11.13 -46.42
C ALA A 11 -6.88 11.61 -45.01
N GLU A 12 -6.53 10.82 -44.00
CA GLU A 12 -6.80 11.17 -42.59
C GLU A 12 -6.13 12.52 -42.27
N PRO A 13 -6.79 13.47 -41.59
CA PRO A 13 -6.22 14.76 -41.24
C PRO A 13 -4.92 14.59 -40.47
N ARG A 14 -3.88 15.33 -40.83
CA ARG A 14 -2.50 15.27 -40.25
C ARG A 14 -2.54 15.25 -38.69
N ALA A 15 -3.43 16.03 -38.08
CA ALA A 15 -3.61 16.07 -36.64
C ALA A 15 -4.05 14.71 -36.03
N ARG A 16 -4.97 13.99 -36.67
CA ARG A 16 -5.41 12.64 -36.22
C ARG A 16 -4.29 11.63 -36.31
N ARG A 17 -3.49 11.68 -37.35
CA ARG A 17 -2.35 10.78 -37.54
C ARG A 17 -1.26 11.02 -36.48
N VAL A 18 -0.95 12.28 -36.13
CA VAL A 18 0.00 12.64 -35.08
C VAL A 18 -0.50 12.16 -33.70
N THR A 19 -1.77 12.37 -33.39
CA THR A 19 -2.37 11.92 -32.13
C THR A 19 -2.35 10.39 -32.01
N ARG A 20 -2.69 9.66 -33.05
CA ARG A 20 -2.64 8.19 -33.11
C ARG A 20 -1.22 7.65 -32.94
N GLN A 21 -0.24 8.28 -33.56
CA GLN A 21 1.17 7.89 -33.46
C GLN A 21 1.73 8.14 -32.06
N ARG A 22 1.32 9.25 -31.40
CA ARG A 22 1.65 9.55 -30.01
C ARG A 22 1.02 8.53 -29.05
N GLN A 23 -0.26 8.23 -29.22
CA GLN A 23 -0.96 7.22 -28.42
C GLN A 23 -0.34 5.82 -28.56
N ALA A 24 0.02 5.42 -29.77
CA ALA A 24 0.73 4.15 -30.02
C ALA A 24 2.11 4.11 -29.31
N GLY A 25 2.86 5.20 -29.35
CA GLY A 25 4.14 5.31 -28.65
C GLY A 25 4.00 5.27 -27.13
N GLU A 26 2.95 5.91 -26.59
CA GLU A 26 2.64 5.86 -25.16
C GLU A 26 2.20 4.45 -24.73
N ALA A 27 1.39 3.75 -25.51
CA ALA A 27 0.99 2.37 -25.26
C ALA A 27 2.20 1.41 -25.24
N THR A 28 3.12 1.55 -26.20
CA THR A 28 4.35 0.75 -26.23
C THR A 28 5.24 1.00 -25.02
N ARG A 29 5.38 2.26 -24.58
CA ARG A 29 6.15 2.59 -23.36
C ARG A 29 5.53 1.99 -22.10
N ARG A 30 4.19 2.03 -21.98
CA ARG A 30 3.47 1.43 -20.87
C ARG A 30 3.70 -0.07 -20.82
N GLU A 31 3.54 -0.75 -21.95
CA GLU A 31 3.78 -2.19 -22.03
C GLU A 31 5.23 -2.56 -21.68
N THR A 32 6.21 -1.83 -22.18
CA THR A 32 7.62 -2.00 -21.82
C THR A 32 7.85 -1.89 -20.30
N ARG A 33 7.26 -0.88 -19.66
CA ARG A 33 7.35 -0.68 -18.20
C ARG A 33 6.72 -1.82 -17.45
N ARG A 34 5.53 -2.24 -17.85
CA ARG A 34 4.79 -3.36 -17.23
C ARG A 34 5.62 -4.65 -17.30
N LEU A 35 6.20 -4.97 -18.45
CA LEU A 35 7.04 -6.15 -18.63
C LEU A 35 8.29 -6.10 -17.72
N LEU A 36 8.95 -4.96 -17.63
CA LEU A 36 10.12 -4.79 -16.77
C LEU A 36 9.77 -4.89 -15.29
N LEU A 37 8.64 -4.32 -14.84
CA LEU A 37 8.19 -4.42 -13.44
C LEU A 37 7.81 -5.87 -13.08
N ALA A 38 7.11 -6.58 -13.96
CA ALA A 38 6.77 -7.98 -13.75
C ALA A 38 8.03 -8.87 -13.67
N ALA A 39 8.99 -8.66 -14.56
CA ALA A 39 10.27 -9.36 -14.57
C ALA A 39 11.10 -9.05 -13.30
N ALA A 40 11.14 -7.78 -12.88
CA ALA A 40 11.83 -7.37 -11.66
C ALA A 40 11.21 -8.00 -10.42
N ARG A 41 9.87 -8.01 -10.32
CA ARG A 41 9.15 -8.67 -9.23
C ARG A 41 9.54 -10.14 -9.12
N ALA A 42 9.54 -10.87 -10.22
CA ALA A 42 9.90 -12.28 -10.25
C ALA A 42 11.39 -12.50 -9.88
N GLU A 43 12.29 -11.69 -10.42
CA GLU A 43 13.73 -11.83 -10.13
C GLU A 43 14.06 -11.49 -8.68
N PHE A 44 13.41 -10.45 -8.10
CA PHE A 44 13.55 -10.12 -6.68
C PHE A 44 12.96 -11.20 -5.77
N ALA A 45 11.80 -11.77 -6.13
CA ALA A 45 11.20 -12.85 -5.35
C ALA A 45 12.06 -14.11 -5.31
N GLU A 46 12.70 -14.47 -6.42
CA GLU A 46 13.51 -15.67 -6.54
C GLU A 46 14.92 -15.54 -5.93
N ARG A 47 15.51 -14.34 -6.00
CA ARG A 47 16.95 -14.13 -5.72
C ARG A 47 17.26 -13.09 -4.67
N GLY A 48 16.27 -12.34 -4.22
CA GLY A 48 16.46 -11.17 -3.37
C GLY A 48 17.18 -10.02 -4.08
N TYR A 49 17.40 -8.92 -3.36
CA TYR A 49 18.01 -7.72 -3.94
C TYR A 49 19.46 -7.94 -4.39
N ALA A 50 20.29 -8.63 -3.59
CA ALA A 50 21.71 -8.75 -3.84
C ALA A 50 22.02 -9.50 -5.16
N ALA A 51 21.39 -10.65 -5.36
CA ALA A 51 21.68 -11.53 -6.50
C ALA A 51 20.85 -11.19 -7.77
N ALA A 52 19.79 -10.40 -7.66
CA ALA A 52 19.06 -9.89 -8.82
C ALA A 52 19.91 -8.90 -9.60
N THR A 53 20.00 -9.09 -10.93
CA THR A 53 20.77 -8.23 -11.83
C THR A 53 19.90 -7.61 -12.91
N VAL A 54 20.27 -6.41 -13.38
CA VAL A 54 19.57 -5.74 -14.49
C VAL A 54 19.60 -6.57 -15.76
N ILE A 55 20.65 -7.37 -15.98
CA ILE A 55 20.79 -8.27 -17.13
C ILE A 55 19.68 -9.33 -17.08
N ARG A 56 19.55 -10.04 -15.97
CA ARG A 56 18.52 -11.09 -15.79
C ARG A 56 17.10 -10.53 -15.86
N ILE A 57 16.88 -9.34 -15.32
CA ILE A 57 15.57 -8.67 -15.39
C ILE A 57 15.22 -8.34 -16.86
N ALA A 58 16.18 -7.79 -17.63
CA ALA A 58 15.97 -7.49 -19.03
C ALA A 58 15.73 -8.76 -19.88
N GLU A 59 16.52 -9.80 -19.67
CA GLU A 59 16.36 -11.13 -20.30
C GLU A 59 14.98 -11.72 -20.01
N ARG A 60 14.56 -11.73 -18.74
CA ARG A 60 13.23 -12.22 -18.31
C ARG A 60 12.08 -11.42 -18.93
N ALA A 61 12.28 -10.11 -19.14
CA ALA A 61 11.31 -9.25 -19.80
C ALA A 61 11.28 -9.40 -21.34
N GLY A 62 12.24 -10.11 -21.93
CA GLY A 62 12.43 -10.17 -23.38
C GLY A 62 12.88 -8.85 -23.99
N LEU A 63 13.62 -8.03 -23.22
CA LEU A 63 14.03 -6.67 -23.58
C LEU A 63 15.55 -6.50 -23.46
N SER A 64 16.09 -5.46 -24.12
CA SER A 64 17.51 -5.17 -23.97
C SER A 64 17.82 -4.47 -22.64
N VAL A 65 19.04 -4.66 -22.15
CA VAL A 65 19.55 -3.94 -20.96
C VAL A 65 19.53 -2.42 -21.18
N GLN A 66 19.79 -1.96 -22.41
CA GLN A 66 19.67 -0.55 -22.78
C GLN A 66 18.24 -0.02 -22.60
N THR A 67 17.23 -0.82 -22.95
CA THR A 67 15.82 -0.49 -22.75
C THR A 67 15.49 -0.36 -21.27
N LEU A 68 16.03 -1.23 -20.41
CA LEU A 68 15.86 -1.13 -18.98
C LEU A 68 16.47 0.17 -18.44
N TYR A 69 17.74 0.46 -18.80
CA TYR A 69 18.40 1.68 -18.34
C TYR A 69 17.72 2.96 -18.82
N SER A 70 17.21 2.99 -20.06
CA SER A 70 16.49 4.15 -20.58
C SER A 70 15.12 4.38 -19.89
N ASN A 71 14.50 3.34 -19.36
CA ASN A 71 13.22 3.45 -18.63
C ASN A 71 13.40 3.74 -17.13
N TRP A 72 14.40 3.12 -16.48
CA TRP A 72 14.52 3.10 -15.01
C TRP A 72 15.88 3.59 -14.49
N GLY A 73 16.90 3.64 -15.30
CA GLY A 73 18.25 4.09 -14.94
C GLY A 73 19.02 3.17 -14.00
N SER A 74 18.37 2.45 -13.09
CA SER A 74 19.02 1.57 -12.12
C SER A 74 18.09 0.49 -11.56
N LYS A 75 18.69 -0.57 -10.96
CA LYS A 75 17.98 -1.60 -10.20
C LYS A 75 17.22 -1.01 -9.01
N ARG A 76 17.82 -0.02 -8.33
CA ARG A 76 17.18 0.70 -7.21
C ARG A 76 15.91 1.43 -7.64
N ASN A 77 15.97 2.17 -8.73
CA ASN A 77 14.79 2.88 -9.25
C ASN A 77 13.69 1.90 -9.68
N LEU A 78 14.07 0.74 -10.20
CA LEU A 78 13.12 -0.32 -10.55
C LEU A 78 12.43 -0.90 -9.29
N LEU A 79 13.17 -1.07 -8.18
CA LEU A 79 12.59 -1.47 -6.90
C LEU A 79 11.63 -0.39 -6.35
N ARG A 80 12.01 0.89 -6.43
CA ARG A 80 11.12 2.01 -6.06
C ARG A 80 9.83 1.98 -6.86
N ALA A 81 9.93 1.83 -8.18
CA ALA A 81 8.77 1.76 -9.05
C ALA A 81 7.87 0.54 -8.76
N LEU A 82 8.46 -0.59 -8.40
CA LEU A 82 7.72 -1.78 -7.94
C LEU A 82 6.90 -1.48 -6.68
N MET A 83 7.47 -0.74 -5.73
CA MET A 83 6.73 -0.33 -4.52
C MET A 83 5.64 0.70 -4.81
N GLU A 84 5.92 1.66 -5.67
CA GLU A 84 4.94 2.66 -6.10
C GLU A 84 3.74 2.01 -6.79
N SER A 85 3.98 1.06 -7.69
CA SER A 85 2.95 0.24 -8.34
C SER A 85 2.13 -0.56 -7.33
N ALA A 86 2.77 -1.19 -6.34
CA ALA A 86 2.06 -1.93 -5.30
C ALA A 86 1.13 -1.04 -4.47
N VAL A 87 1.55 0.19 -4.21
CA VAL A 87 0.79 1.18 -3.45
C VAL A 87 -0.38 1.74 -4.27
N THR A 88 -0.18 2.11 -5.51
CA THR A 88 -1.23 2.66 -6.38
C THR A 88 -2.22 1.59 -6.86
N GLY A 89 -1.82 0.34 -6.90
CA GLY A 89 -2.58 -0.74 -7.51
C GLY A 89 -2.58 -0.69 -9.03
N ASP A 90 -1.76 0.19 -9.60
CA ASP A 90 -1.67 0.44 -11.04
C ASP A 90 -0.21 0.43 -11.47
N ASP A 91 0.15 -0.49 -12.35
CA ASP A 91 1.50 -0.58 -12.93
C ASP A 91 1.80 0.58 -13.91
N GLU A 92 0.79 1.41 -14.21
CA GLU A 92 0.90 2.52 -15.15
C GLU A 92 1.17 3.88 -14.49
N VAL A 93 0.70 4.08 -13.26
CA VAL A 93 0.80 5.38 -12.58
C VAL A 93 2.03 5.41 -11.68
N LEU A 94 3.02 6.19 -12.08
CA LEU A 94 4.08 6.63 -11.18
C LEU A 94 3.55 7.84 -10.40
N PRO A 95 3.33 7.76 -9.08
CA PRO A 95 3.04 8.95 -8.29
C PRO A 95 4.19 9.94 -8.41
N ALA A 96 3.85 11.22 -8.43
CA ALA A 96 4.86 12.27 -8.38
C ALA A 96 5.73 12.06 -7.12
N ALA A 97 7.05 12.08 -7.28
CA ALA A 97 7.99 11.88 -6.18
C ALA A 97 7.63 12.80 -4.99
N GLY A 98 7.41 12.22 -3.81
CA GLY A 98 7.13 12.96 -2.57
C GLY A 98 5.66 13.14 -2.21
N GLN A 99 4.70 12.62 -2.99
CA GLN A 99 3.31 12.59 -2.55
C GLN A 99 3.03 11.32 -1.73
N PRO A 100 2.40 11.46 -0.52
CA PRO A 100 1.97 10.29 0.23
C PRO A 100 0.94 9.50 -0.60
N PRO A 101 0.98 8.16 -0.55
CA PRO A 101 0.03 7.35 -1.29
C PRO A 101 -1.39 7.68 -0.84
N ALA A 102 -2.17 8.20 -1.76
CA ALA A 102 -3.59 8.55 -1.54
C ALA A 102 -4.47 7.34 -1.14
N ILE A 103 -3.96 6.13 -1.27
CA ILE A 103 -4.70 4.88 -1.10
C ILE A 103 -5.30 4.72 0.31
N LEU A 104 -4.58 5.12 1.36
CA LEU A 104 -5.11 5.03 2.72
C LEU A 104 -6.17 6.10 3.01
N THR A 105 -6.20 7.19 2.26
CA THR A 105 -7.09 8.33 2.52
C THR A 105 -8.14 8.60 1.44
N ALA A 106 -7.92 8.16 0.20
CA ALA A 106 -8.71 8.59 -0.96
C ALA A 106 -10.08 7.89 -1.09
N THR A 107 -10.23 6.69 -0.53
CA THR A 107 -11.45 5.88 -0.70
C THR A 107 -12.42 5.94 0.47
N LEU A 108 -12.02 6.54 1.60
CA LEU A 108 -12.89 6.69 2.77
C LEU A 108 -13.60 8.05 2.73
N GLY A 109 -14.93 8.04 2.62
CA GLY A 109 -15.74 9.26 2.64
C GLY A 109 -15.61 10.03 3.96
N PRO A 110 -15.84 11.36 3.98
CA PRO A 110 -15.66 12.20 5.18
C PRO A 110 -16.51 11.76 6.39
N ARG A 111 -17.66 11.12 6.17
CA ARG A 111 -18.53 10.58 7.23
C ARG A 111 -17.97 9.27 7.79
N ASP A 112 -17.51 8.39 6.91
CA ASP A 112 -16.98 7.07 7.29
C ASP A 112 -15.63 7.21 8.00
N ALA A 113 -14.83 8.22 7.66
CA ALA A 113 -13.57 8.54 8.35
C ALA A 113 -13.75 8.94 9.82
N LYS A 114 -14.96 9.32 10.24
CA LYS A 114 -15.29 9.67 11.64
C LYS A 114 -15.84 8.50 12.44
N ASP A 115 -16.25 7.42 11.79
CA ASP A 115 -16.74 6.20 12.44
C ASP A 115 -15.58 5.22 12.68
N PRO A 116 -15.22 4.93 13.92
CA PRO A 116 -14.10 4.05 14.26
C PRO A 116 -14.19 2.65 13.64
N ARG A 117 -15.38 2.06 13.59
CA ARG A 117 -15.58 0.73 13.03
C ARG A 117 -15.36 0.69 11.54
N ARG A 118 -15.88 1.69 10.82
CA ARG A 118 -15.70 1.83 9.36
C ARG A 118 -14.27 2.17 9.02
N LEU A 119 -13.64 3.04 9.81
CA LEU A 119 -12.21 3.36 9.64
C LEU A 119 -11.36 2.10 9.77
N LEU A 120 -11.57 1.28 10.82
CA LEU A 120 -10.79 0.05 11.01
C LEU A 120 -11.05 -0.99 9.93
N ALA A 121 -12.30 -1.20 9.53
CA ALA A 121 -12.64 -2.11 8.45
C ALA A 121 -11.96 -1.68 7.15
N HIS A 122 -11.98 -0.39 6.84
CA HIS A 122 -11.29 0.16 5.67
C HIS A 122 -9.76 0.00 5.77
N LEU A 123 -9.17 0.39 6.90
CA LEU A 123 -7.73 0.32 7.12
C LEU A 123 -7.21 -1.12 7.01
N SER A 124 -7.84 -2.07 7.69
CA SER A 124 -7.41 -3.47 7.66
C SER A 124 -7.55 -4.08 6.26
N HIS A 125 -8.63 -3.75 5.54
CA HIS A 125 -8.83 -4.18 4.17
C HIS A 125 -7.78 -3.60 3.20
N GLN A 126 -7.53 -2.29 3.27
CA GLN A 126 -6.50 -1.64 2.44
C GLN A 126 -5.10 -2.16 2.76
N TYR A 127 -4.81 -2.40 4.04
CA TYR A 127 -3.54 -3.02 4.43
C TYR A 127 -3.38 -4.42 3.84
N ARG A 128 -4.42 -5.26 3.88
CA ARG A 128 -4.40 -6.59 3.25
C ARG A 128 -4.09 -6.50 1.76
N LEU A 129 -4.83 -5.65 1.02
CA LEU A 129 -4.61 -5.46 -0.42
C LEU A 129 -3.20 -4.95 -0.74
N LEU A 130 -2.68 -4.04 0.08
CA LEU A 130 -1.31 -3.56 -0.05
C LEU A 130 -0.31 -4.67 0.26
N ALA A 131 -0.51 -5.44 1.33
CA ALA A 131 0.39 -6.52 1.72
C ALA A 131 0.51 -7.59 0.63
N GLU A 132 -0.60 -7.98 0.00
CA GLU A 132 -0.60 -8.93 -1.12
C GLU A 132 0.26 -8.43 -2.30
N ARG A 133 0.17 -7.13 -2.63
CA ARG A 133 0.90 -6.55 -3.75
C ARG A 133 2.35 -6.21 -3.42
N ALA A 134 2.62 -5.73 -2.20
CA ALA A 134 3.90 -5.19 -1.78
C ALA A 134 4.84 -6.23 -1.14
N ALA A 135 4.39 -7.45 -0.86
CA ALA A 135 5.16 -8.48 -0.13
C ALA A 135 6.59 -8.65 -0.66
N VAL A 136 6.75 -8.82 -1.96
CA VAL A 136 8.06 -8.96 -2.61
C VAL A 136 8.90 -7.69 -2.45
N GLY A 137 8.31 -6.53 -2.66
CA GLY A 137 9.00 -5.24 -2.51
C GLY A 137 9.47 -5.00 -1.08
N TRP A 138 8.64 -5.29 -0.07
CA TRP A 138 9.00 -5.17 1.34
C TRP A 138 10.16 -6.08 1.71
N GLN A 139 10.11 -7.35 1.29
CA GLN A 139 11.21 -8.29 1.53
C GLN A 139 12.50 -7.80 0.84
N THR A 140 12.38 -7.39 -0.42
CA THR A 140 13.52 -6.90 -1.22
C THR A 140 14.16 -5.66 -0.61
N TYR A 141 13.35 -4.71 -0.08
CA TYR A 141 13.87 -3.53 0.61
C TYR A 141 14.55 -3.88 1.93
N ARG A 142 13.96 -4.77 2.72
CA ARG A 142 14.56 -5.23 3.98
C ARG A 142 15.95 -5.83 3.74
N ASP A 143 16.05 -6.74 2.77
CA ASP A 143 17.32 -7.39 2.41
C ASP A 143 18.31 -6.37 1.79
N GLY A 144 17.81 -5.50 0.92
CA GLY A 144 18.61 -4.47 0.26
C GLY A 144 19.14 -3.39 1.20
N ALA A 145 18.36 -3.02 2.23
CA ALA A 145 18.75 -2.01 3.21
C ALA A 145 19.93 -2.47 4.09
N ALA A 146 20.08 -3.76 4.28
CA ALA A 146 21.21 -4.33 5.05
C ALA A 146 22.56 -4.20 4.33
N ILE A 147 22.56 -4.02 3.00
CA ILE A 147 23.78 -4.07 2.17
C ILE A 147 24.01 -2.79 1.34
N ASP A 148 23.02 -1.93 1.21
CA ASP A 148 23.07 -0.71 0.40
C ASP A 148 22.47 0.46 1.17
N PRO A 149 23.29 1.45 1.61
CA PRO A 149 22.81 2.63 2.35
C PRO A 149 21.74 3.44 1.58
N ALA A 150 21.78 3.44 0.25
CA ALA A 150 20.79 4.14 -0.54
C ALA A 150 19.41 3.45 -0.49
N ASN A 151 19.38 2.11 -0.45
CA ASN A 151 18.13 1.37 -0.20
C ASN A 151 17.64 1.54 1.25
N ALA A 152 18.55 1.62 2.22
CA ALA A 152 18.19 1.92 3.61
C ALA A 152 17.50 3.28 3.72
N ALA A 153 18.02 4.31 3.04
CA ALA A 153 17.40 5.63 2.98
C ALA A 153 16.01 5.60 2.33
N ASP A 154 15.84 4.88 1.22
CA ASP A 154 14.54 4.71 0.57
C ASP A 154 13.53 3.98 1.47
N TRP A 155 13.99 2.94 2.18
CA TRP A 155 13.16 2.20 3.12
C TRP A 155 12.69 3.07 4.30
N GLN A 156 13.59 3.88 4.85
CA GLN A 156 13.26 4.86 5.89
C GLN A 156 12.24 5.89 5.39
N GLN A 157 12.47 6.46 4.22
CA GLN A 157 11.54 7.42 3.60
C GLN A 157 10.15 6.83 3.38
N LEU A 158 10.06 5.58 2.95
CA LEU A 158 8.80 4.86 2.80
C LEU A 158 8.10 4.69 4.15
N SER A 159 8.85 4.35 5.21
CA SER A 159 8.33 4.19 6.57
C SER A 159 7.79 5.52 7.11
N ASP A 160 8.52 6.62 6.92
CA ASP A 160 8.12 7.96 7.37
C ASP A 160 6.86 8.44 6.62
N THR A 161 6.82 8.25 5.31
CA THR A 161 5.64 8.58 4.48
C THR A 161 4.40 7.81 4.95
N ARG A 162 4.56 6.53 5.25
CA ARG A 162 3.48 5.69 5.78
C ARG A 162 3.02 6.17 7.16
N ARG A 163 3.93 6.52 8.07
CA ARG A 163 3.60 7.08 9.39
C ARG A 163 2.81 8.37 9.28
N GLN A 164 3.23 9.29 8.42
CA GLN A 164 2.50 10.54 8.14
C GLN A 164 1.08 10.28 7.61
N ALA A 165 0.89 9.28 6.75
CA ALA A 165 -0.44 8.91 6.26
C ALA A 165 -1.36 8.41 7.39
N PHE A 166 -0.85 7.60 8.33
CA PHE A 166 -1.61 7.20 9.51
C PHE A 166 -1.96 8.41 10.41
N GLN A 167 -1.03 9.32 10.66
CA GLN A 167 -1.27 10.53 11.43
C GLN A 167 -2.38 11.39 10.80
N ALA A 168 -2.32 11.61 9.49
CA ALA A 168 -3.36 12.34 8.76
C ALA A 168 -4.73 11.66 8.80
N MET A 169 -4.77 10.32 8.79
CA MET A 169 -6.00 9.54 8.89
C MET A 169 -6.62 9.67 10.28
N PHE A 170 -5.84 9.47 11.34
CA PHE A 170 -6.33 9.51 12.72
C PHE A 170 -6.71 10.92 13.19
N ALA A 171 -6.11 11.97 12.64
CA ALA A 171 -6.50 13.36 12.91
C ALA A 171 -7.94 13.70 12.49
N ARG A 172 -8.60 12.84 11.71
CA ARG A 172 -10.01 13.01 11.30
C ARG A 172 -11.01 12.45 12.30
N LEU A 173 -10.56 11.62 13.25
CA LEU A 173 -11.41 11.06 14.29
C LEU A 173 -11.83 12.14 15.31
N THR A 174 -12.98 11.94 15.96
CA THR A 174 -13.35 12.73 17.15
C THR A 174 -12.59 12.23 18.37
N ALA A 175 -12.21 13.13 19.29
CA ALA A 175 -11.45 12.75 20.50
C ALA A 175 -12.16 11.69 21.35
N SER A 176 -13.50 11.76 21.44
CA SER A 176 -14.33 10.80 22.17
C SER A 176 -14.41 9.42 21.54
N ALA A 177 -13.91 9.26 20.30
CA ALA A 177 -13.90 7.96 19.64
C ALA A 177 -12.77 7.05 20.16
N LEU A 178 -11.66 7.65 20.62
CA LEU A 178 -10.52 6.90 21.14
C LEU A 178 -10.70 6.50 22.60
N ARG A 179 -9.96 5.49 23.01
CA ARG A 179 -9.87 5.05 24.42
C ARG A 179 -9.46 6.24 25.30
N PRO A 180 -10.03 6.40 26.51
CA PRO A 180 -9.64 7.46 27.42
C PRO A 180 -8.12 7.51 27.67
N GLY A 181 -7.54 8.69 27.55
CA GLY A 181 -6.10 8.91 27.72
C GLY A 181 -5.24 8.62 26.49
N LEU A 182 -5.81 8.07 25.39
CA LEU A 182 -5.06 7.85 24.15
C LEU A 182 -5.11 9.10 23.26
N THR A 183 -3.93 9.61 22.88
CA THR A 183 -3.82 10.73 21.94
C THR A 183 -3.94 10.25 20.49
N TYR A 184 -4.30 11.15 19.55
CA TYR A 184 -4.31 10.84 18.13
C TYR A 184 -2.95 10.37 17.61
N ALA A 185 -1.87 10.99 18.08
CA ALA A 185 -0.51 10.62 17.69
C ALA A 185 -0.18 9.19 18.13
N ALA A 186 -0.48 8.85 19.39
CA ALA A 186 -0.25 7.50 19.91
C ALA A 186 -1.13 6.45 19.20
N ALA A 187 -2.39 6.77 18.88
CA ALA A 187 -3.27 5.90 18.13
C ALA A 187 -2.76 5.67 16.69
N ALA A 188 -2.29 6.72 16.03
CA ALA A 188 -1.71 6.63 14.70
C ALA A 188 -0.42 5.80 14.69
N ASP A 189 0.48 6.01 15.67
CA ASP A 189 1.71 5.23 15.80
C ASP A 189 1.43 3.76 16.12
N THR A 190 0.42 3.47 16.94
CA THR A 190 -0.04 2.10 17.20
C THR A 190 -0.53 1.43 15.92
N ALA A 191 -1.37 2.12 15.15
CA ALA A 191 -1.87 1.59 13.88
C ALA A 191 -0.75 1.42 12.83
N TRP A 192 0.18 2.37 12.76
CA TRP A 192 1.35 2.28 11.88
C TRP A 192 2.25 1.10 12.22
N ALA A 193 2.44 0.79 13.49
CA ALA A 193 3.24 -0.36 13.94
C ALA A 193 2.53 -1.69 13.65
N ILE A 194 1.23 -1.79 13.96
CA ILE A 194 0.43 -3.01 13.76
C ILE A 194 0.22 -3.30 12.27
N ALA A 195 -0.17 -2.34 11.45
CA ALA A 195 -0.34 -2.52 10.02
C ALA A 195 0.99 -2.29 9.26
N SER A 196 2.02 -3.07 9.56
CA SER A 196 3.40 -2.86 9.09
C SER A 196 3.94 -4.00 8.21
N PRO A 197 4.99 -3.74 7.40
CA PRO A 197 5.72 -4.81 6.71
C PRO A 197 6.27 -5.87 7.64
N ASP A 198 6.60 -5.51 8.90
CA ASP A 198 7.12 -6.46 9.89
C ASP A 198 6.02 -7.38 10.40
N THR A 199 4.82 -6.86 10.66
CA THR A 199 3.64 -7.66 10.99
C THR A 199 3.30 -8.64 9.86
N HIS A 200 3.32 -8.19 8.61
CA HIS A 200 3.16 -9.08 7.45
C HIS A 200 4.23 -10.19 7.45
N HIS A 201 5.49 -9.85 7.64
CA HIS A 201 6.58 -10.82 7.67
C HIS A 201 6.37 -11.86 8.77
N GLN A 202 6.06 -11.44 9.99
CA GLN A 202 5.86 -12.34 11.13
C GLN A 202 4.62 -13.22 10.96
N LEU A 203 3.48 -12.65 10.60
CA LEU A 203 2.22 -13.39 10.57
C LEU A 203 2.06 -14.21 9.28
N VAL A 204 2.34 -13.65 8.12
CA VAL A 204 2.11 -14.35 6.85
C VAL A 204 3.29 -15.27 6.52
N LEU A 205 4.54 -14.75 6.56
CA LEU A 205 5.69 -15.53 6.10
C LEU A 205 6.22 -16.50 7.15
N GLN A 206 6.17 -16.16 8.46
CA GLN A 206 6.69 -17.04 9.51
C GLN A 206 5.59 -17.89 10.15
N ALA A 207 4.43 -17.29 10.50
CA ALA A 207 3.34 -17.99 11.18
C ALA A 207 2.31 -18.63 10.23
N GLY A 208 2.41 -18.41 8.92
CA GLY A 208 1.57 -19.04 7.90
C GLY A 208 0.13 -18.51 7.82
N TYR A 209 -0.11 -17.29 8.28
CA TYR A 209 -1.44 -16.68 8.15
C TYR A 209 -1.81 -16.45 6.69
N SER A 210 -3.05 -16.75 6.34
CA SER A 210 -3.62 -16.25 5.09
C SER A 210 -3.82 -14.71 5.18
N TYR A 211 -3.93 -14.06 4.03
CA TYR A 211 -4.18 -12.61 3.99
C TYR A 211 -5.53 -12.22 4.64
N ASN A 212 -6.55 -13.08 4.58
CA ASN A 212 -7.81 -12.85 5.29
C ASN A 212 -7.62 -12.92 6.82
N GLN A 213 -6.84 -13.87 7.31
CA GLN A 213 -6.49 -13.94 8.74
C GLN A 213 -5.67 -12.74 9.19
N LEU A 214 -4.77 -12.23 8.33
CA LEU A 214 -4.03 -10.99 8.59
C LEU A 214 -4.98 -9.78 8.71
N GLU A 215 -5.94 -9.64 7.80
CA GLU A 215 -6.96 -8.57 7.84
C GLU A 215 -7.76 -8.62 9.14
N ASP A 216 -8.27 -9.79 9.50
CA ASP A 216 -9.06 -9.98 10.72
C ASP A 216 -8.24 -9.73 11.98
N TRP A 217 -6.99 -10.19 12.01
CA TRP A 217 -6.09 -9.97 13.13
C TRP A 217 -5.79 -8.48 13.33
N VAL A 218 -5.45 -7.77 12.26
CA VAL A 218 -5.19 -6.31 12.31
C VAL A 218 -6.43 -5.56 12.79
N ARG A 219 -7.60 -5.86 12.24
CA ARG A 219 -8.85 -5.23 12.60
C ARG A 219 -9.19 -5.44 14.07
N THR A 220 -9.07 -6.65 14.57
CA THR A 220 -9.39 -7.01 15.96
C THR A 220 -8.40 -6.40 16.94
N THR A 221 -7.10 -6.49 16.63
CA THR A 221 -6.02 -5.95 17.47
C THR A 221 -6.11 -4.43 17.57
N LEU A 222 -6.33 -3.73 16.45
CA LEU A 222 -6.51 -2.28 16.46
C LEU A 222 -7.81 -1.86 17.17
N SER A 223 -8.90 -2.62 17.02
CA SER A 223 -10.13 -2.36 17.77
C SER A 223 -9.88 -2.41 19.26
N ALA A 224 -9.25 -3.47 19.74
CA ALA A 224 -8.94 -3.65 21.16
C ALA A 224 -7.93 -2.62 21.68
N ALA A 225 -6.96 -2.21 20.88
CA ALA A 225 -5.93 -1.26 21.29
C ALA A 225 -6.41 0.20 21.34
N LEU A 226 -7.26 0.62 20.39
CA LEU A 226 -7.52 2.03 20.13
C LEU A 226 -8.88 2.52 20.64
N PHE A 227 -9.90 1.65 20.70
CA PHE A 227 -11.27 2.07 20.97
C PHE A 227 -11.81 1.49 22.28
N PRO A 228 -12.76 2.18 22.95
CA PRO A 228 -13.39 1.65 24.15
C PRO A 228 -14.10 0.32 23.87
N ASP A 229 -14.06 -0.57 24.84
CA ASP A 229 -14.80 -1.84 24.76
C ASP A 229 -16.30 -1.55 24.83
N THR A 230 -16.99 -1.60 23.68
CA THR A 230 -18.43 -1.33 23.57
C THR A 230 -19.29 -2.47 24.12
N GLN A 231 -18.67 -3.54 24.66
CA GLN A 231 -19.38 -4.71 25.17
C GLN A 231 -19.36 -4.83 26.71
N ARG A 232 -18.72 -3.90 27.42
CA ARG A 232 -18.81 -3.91 28.88
C ARG A 232 -19.93 -2.96 29.32
N PRO A 233 -21.12 -3.43 29.68
CA PRO A 233 -22.05 -2.62 30.44
C PRO A 233 -21.31 -2.20 31.72
N VAL A 234 -21.30 -0.90 32.00
CA VAL A 234 -20.80 -0.39 33.27
C VAL A 234 -21.81 -0.86 34.34
N ASN A 235 -21.56 -2.02 34.89
CA ASN A 235 -22.22 -2.43 36.12
C ASN A 235 -21.63 -1.61 37.26
N THR A 236 -21.99 -0.34 37.33
CA THR A 236 -21.94 0.45 38.55
C THR A 236 -23.18 0.10 39.38
N GLU A 237 -23.16 -1.06 39.97
CA GLU A 237 -24.00 -1.29 41.14
C GLU A 237 -23.33 -0.56 42.31
N PRO A 238 -23.91 0.51 42.86
CA PRO A 238 -23.39 1.10 44.07
C PRO A 238 -23.56 0.03 45.18
N ALA A 239 -22.46 -0.32 45.83
CA ALA A 239 -22.48 -1.11 47.04
C ALA A 239 -23.39 -0.39 48.03
N ASP A 240 -24.54 -1.03 48.35
CA ASP A 240 -25.48 -0.60 49.39
C ASP A 240 -24.77 -0.74 50.75
N PRO A 241 -24.49 0.37 51.51
CA PRO A 241 -23.84 0.30 52.81
C PRO A 241 -24.83 0.03 53.94
N GLY A 242 -25.98 -0.60 53.65
CA GLY A 242 -27.12 -0.64 54.55
C GLY A 242 -27.48 -2.01 55.16
N GLN A 243 -26.51 -2.90 55.54
CA GLN A 243 -26.85 -4.05 56.40
C GLN A 243 -25.77 -4.37 57.44
N ALA A 244 -25.46 -3.39 58.28
CA ALA A 244 -24.78 -3.68 59.56
C ALA A 244 -25.64 -3.14 60.67
N GLY A 245 -26.43 -3.99 61.28
CA GLY A 245 -27.06 -3.65 62.55
C GLY A 245 -28.51 -4.11 62.69
N ARG A 246 -28.70 -5.37 63.13
CA ARG A 246 -29.73 -5.79 64.08
C ARG A 246 -29.57 -7.31 64.31
N GLY A 247 -28.91 -7.67 65.37
CA GLY A 247 -28.89 -9.00 65.99
C GLY A 247 -28.86 -8.81 67.47
N ARG A 248 -30.00 -9.09 68.07
CA ARG A 248 -30.32 -9.00 69.52
C ARG A 248 -29.74 -10.16 70.28
N CYS A 249 -29.49 -9.82 71.50
CA CYS A 249 -29.53 -10.64 72.77
C CYS A 249 -28.59 -11.82 72.80
#